data_691846aa8c684ad98011d2f8ab097502
#
_entry.id   691846aa8c684ad98011d2f8ab097502
#
_cell.length_a   1.000
_cell.length_b   1.000
_cell.length_c   1.000
_cell.angle_alpha   90.00
_cell.angle_beta   90.00
_cell.angle_gamma   90.00
#
_symmetry.space_group_name_H-M   'P 1'
#
loop_
_entity.id
_entity.type
_entity.pdbx_description
1 polymer ?
#
loop_
_entity_poly.entity_id
_entity_poly.type
_entity_poly.pdbx_seq_one_letter_code
_entity_poly.pdbx_strand_id
1 'polypeptide(L)'
;MADDRYRPSGDRDRDRRRDDDNSRQSNNETQDLPQPYNASSLQVKRRAVSPSEQPRKQKRPGARARISESEREAIRQRQIQRDRESAQAAAAMNENRPRQNHDVVRQHYNNVPERGREWRTTDSNIKGLRKFNNWIKSCIIQRYSPDEDHAPGSREAGRSSGRELLILDVGCGKGGDLNKWQQAPQPVQLYVGLDPADVSIEQARGRYRSMASRGGRGGYGRHGSSRLFDGRFHVKDCYGETIEDLDIIQQVGFDPSPMNRRGFDVVSMMFSMHYAFESETNARNMLRNVAGALKKGGRFLGCIPNSDIISEKVRAFNAKAAAKREAAAAAGAPADAEKANGTPPPAEPEDGELEEGEEEPTAEWGNSIYRVRFPGKTPDDGIFRPAFGWKYSFFLEEAVEEVPEYVVPWEAFRALAEDFNLELQFHKPFNEIWEMEKDDRELGPLSERMGVRERGGGPLLLSDDEFEAASFYLGFCFYKV
;
A
#
# COMPACT_ATOMS: atom_id res chain seq x y z
N MET A 1 35.94 -58.04 7.37
CA MET A 1 36.30 -58.36 5.98
C MET A 1 36.25 -57.06 5.26
N ALA A 2 37.34 -56.39 5.17
CA ALA A 2 38.38 -56.37 4.12
C ALA A 2 37.91 -55.37 3.04
N ASP A 3 38.48 -54.24 3.01
CA ASP A 3 39.71 -53.75 2.32
C ASP A 3 39.37 -53.30 0.90
N ASP A 4 39.79 -52.27 0.32
CA ASP A 4 41.08 -51.57 0.19
C ASP A 4 40.92 -50.26 -0.59
N ARG A 5 41.48 -49.19 -0.12
CA ARG A 5 42.59 -48.35 -0.63
C ARG A 5 42.80 -48.24 -2.16
N TYR A 6 42.86 -46.99 -2.65
CA TYR A 6 44.04 -46.51 -3.39
C TYR A 6 44.03 -44.97 -3.57
N ARG A 7 45.06 -44.28 -3.06
CA ARG A 7 45.71 -43.06 -3.58
C ARG A 7 47.04 -43.51 -4.19
N PRO A 8 47.66 -42.78 -5.12
CA PRO A 8 48.60 -41.68 -4.86
C PRO A 8 48.62 -40.59 -5.96
N SER A 9 48.88 -39.30 -5.67
CA SER A 9 50.17 -38.57 -5.48
C SER A 9 51.07 -38.43 -6.70
N GLY A 10 51.56 -37.21 -6.92
CA GLY A 10 52.76 -36.81 -7.69
C GLY A 10 52.50 -35.69 -8.67
N ASP A 11 52.83 -34.52 -8.48
CA ASP A 11 54.02 -33.74 -8.14
C ASP A 11 54.89 -33.36 -9.39
N ARG A 12 55.27 -32.09 -9.42
CA ARG A 12 56.41 -31.44 -10.11
C ARG A 12 56.25 -31.08 -11.57
N ASP A 13 56.54 -29.92 -11.90
CA ASP A 13 57.60 -28.92 -11.78
C ASP A 13 57.98 -28.33 -13.13
N ARG A 14 58.20 -27.03 -13.15
CA ARG A 14 59.25 -26.25 -13.90
C ARG A 14 59.17 -26.12 -15.41
N ASP A 15 59.19 -24.94 -15.85
CA ASP A 15 60.22 -23.91 -16.06
C ASP A 15 60.34 -23.43 -17.52
N ARG A 16 60.41 -22.15 -17.67
CA ARG A 16 61.31 -21.33 -18.50
C ARG A 16 61.07 -21.11 -19.99
N ARG A 17 60.98 -19.83 -20.24
CA ARG A 17 61.79 -18.96 -21.13
C ARG A 17 61.38 -18.81 -22.58
N ARG A 18 61.24 -17.57 -22.89
CA ARG A 18 61.99 -16.63 -23.75
C ARG A 18 61.53 -16.53 -25.19
N ASP A 19 61.25 -15.33 -25.46
CA ASP A 19 61.86 -14.33 -26.36
C ASP A 19 61.49 -14.33 -27.84
N ASP A 20 61.32 -13.13 -28.26
CA ASP A 20 61.71 -12.44 -29.50
C ASP A 20 60.64 -12.22 -30.60
N ASP A 21 60.23 -10.97 -30.63
CA ASP A 21 60.56 -9.97 -31.68
C ASP A 21 59.97 -10.23 -33.09
N ASN A 22 59.21 -9.37 -33.58
CA ASN A 22 59.49 -8.50 -34.72
C ASN A 22 58.25 -7.75 -35.28
N SER A 23 58.38 -6.45 -35.26
CA SER A 23 57.87 -5.41 -36.13
C SER A 23 56.95 -5.77 -37.31
N ARG A 24 55.85 -5.02 -37.46
CA ARG A 24 55.54 -4.26 -38.68
C ARG A 24 54.46 -3.16 -38.45
N GLN A 25 54.79 -1.99 -38.90
CA GLN A 25 53.96 -0.80 -39.01
C GLN A 25 52.74 -1.00 -39.90
N SER A 26 51.62 -0.42 -39.52
CA SER A 26 50.74 0.29 -40.46
C SER A 26 49.88 1.32 -39.72
N ASN A 27 49.93 2.52 -40.26
CA ASN A 27 49.14 3.70 -39.86
C ASN A 27 47.63 3.44 -39.87
N ASN A 28 46.95 3.93 -38.87
CA ASN A 28 45.64 4.52 -39.10
C ASN A 28 45.28 5.50 -37.97
N GLU A 29 44.74 6.61 -38.40
CA GLU A 29 44.32 7.78 -37.67
C GLU A 29 43.41 7.44 -36.49
N THR A 30 43.78 7.85 -35.29
CA THR A 30 42.91 7.81 -34.10
C THR A 30 42.48 9.24 -33.79
N GLN A 31 41.15 9.40 -33.82
CA GLN A 31 40.45 10.57 -33.30
C GLN A 31 40.79 10.78 -31.82
N ASP A 32 41.17 12.00 -31.48
CA ASP A 32 41.42 12.48 -30.13
C ASP A 32 40.19 12.35 -29.24
N LEU A 33 40.24 11.44 -28.27
CA LEU A 33 39.36 11.44 -27.12
C LEU A 33 40.08 12.15 -25.97
N PRO A 34 39.43 13.07 -25.23
CA PRO A 34 40.07 13.79 -24.13
C PRO A 34 40.43 12.82 -22.99
N GLN A 35 41.71 12.90 -22.60
CA GLN A 35 42.28 12.14 -21.47
C GLN A 35 41.70 12.63 -20.14
N PRO A 36 41.45 11.73 -19.15
CA PRO A 36 41.01 12.16 -17.83
C PRO A 36 42.07 12.96 -17.09
N TYR A 37 41.66 14.06 -16.48
CA TYR A 37 42.44 15.01 -15.73
C TYR A 37 43.21 14.35 -14.57
N ASN A 38 44.54 14.37 -14.62
CA ASN A 38 45.39 13.84 -13.55
C ASN A 38 45.82 14.97 -12.60
N ALA A 39 45.24 14.97 -11.38
CA ALA A 39 45.46 16.00 -10.35
C ALA A 39 46.85 15.99 -9.71
N SER A 40 47.79 15.10 -10.11
CA SER A 40 49.10 14.91 -9.46
C SER A 40 50.20 15.78 -10.02
N SER A 41 49.98 16.62 -11.05
CA SER A 41 51.03 17.35 -11.74
C SER A 41 51.21 18.84 -11.37
N LEU A 42 50.48 19.34 -10.37
CA LEU A 42 50.64 20.71 -9.90
C LEU A 42 51.60 20.77 -8.71
N GLN A 43 52.87 20.79 -8.98
CA GLN A 43 53.88 21.26 -8.00
C GLN A 43 53.78 22.78 -7.86
N VAL A 44 53.04 23.24 -6.86
CA VAL A 44 53.08 24.65 -6.45
C VAL A 44 54.40 24.92 -5.73
N LYS A 45 55.28 25.67 -6.33
CA LYS A 45 56.49 26.24 -5.65
C LYS A 45 56.04 27.07 -4.47
N ARG A 46 56.21 26.54 -3.25
CA ARG A 46 56.03 27.30 -2.01
C ARG A 46 57.11 28.35 -1.87
N ARG A 47 56.71 29.60 -1.97
CA ARG A 47 57.56 30.76 -1.61
C ARG A 47 57.67 30.78 -0.08
N ALA A 48 58.90 30.80 0.45
CA ALA A 48 59.17 30.95 1.88
C ALA A 48 58.65 32.31 2.35
N VAL A 49 57.71 32.31 3.26
CA VAL A 49 57.15 33.52 3.90
C VAL A 49 57.84 33.70 5.26
N SER A 50 58.30 34.92 5.52
CA SER A 50 58.98 35.30 6.78
C SER A 50 58.08 35.07 8.01
N PRO A 51 58.63 34.80 9.20
CA PRO A 51 57.86 34.44 10.39
C PRO A 51 56.89 35.50 10.93
N SER A 52 56.86 36.72 10.39
CA SER A 52 56.02 37.82 10.86
C SER A 52 54.65 37.90 10.18
N GLU A 53 54.33 37.06 9.17
CA GLU A 53 53.07 37.09 8.42
C GLU A 53 52.23 35.83 8.56
N GLN A 54 52.13 35.28 9.74
CA GLN A 54 51.13 34.22 9.96
C GLN A 54 49.74 34.84 10.10
N PRO A 55 48.75 34.44 9.25
CA PRO A 55 47.37 34.92 9.43
C PRO A 55 46.84 34.43 10.78
N ARG A 56 46.36 35.38 11.59
CA ARG A 56 45.67 35.08 12.86
C ARG A 56 44.55 34.06 12.57
N LYS A 57 44.63 32.90 13.21
CA LYS A 57 43.56 31.91 13.19
C LYS A 57 42.26 32.58 13.61
N GLN A 58 41.34 32.75 12.67
CA GLN A 58 39.97 33.17 12.99
C GLN A 58 39.40 32.15 13.98
N LYS A 59 39.10 32.62 15.18
CA LYS A 59 38.36 31.82 16.17
C LYS A 59 37.02 31.44 15.52
N ARG A 60 36.75 30.14 15.41
CA ARG A 60 35.41 29.67 15.08
C ARG A 60 34.41 30.34 16.01
N PRO A 61 33.28 30.88 15.51
CA PRO A 61 32.23 31.44 16.38
C PRO A 61 31.89 30.40 17.43
N GLY A 62 31.97 30.76 18.69
CA GLY A 62 31.71 29.86 19.79
C GLY A 62 30.29 29.32 19.70
N ALA A 63 30.10 28.05 20.05
CA ALA A 63 28.83 27.28 20.04
C ALA A 63 27.76 27.84 21.00
N ARG A 64 27.67 29.16 21.20
CA ARG A 64 26.74 29.84 22.13
C ARG A 64 26.04 31.07 21.56
N ALA A 65 25.92 31.20 20.26
CA ALA A 65 24.88 32.07 19.72
C ALA A 65 23.54 31.30 19.86
N ARG A 66 22.96 31.31 21.04
CA ARG A 66 21.56 30.88 21.24
C ARG A 66 20.70 31.88 20.50
N ILE A 67 20.16 31.47 19.38
CA ILE A 67 19.06 32.17 18.72
C ILE A 67 18.01 32.44 19.81
N SER A 68 17.65 33.71 20.00
CA SER A 68 16.66 34.10 21.02
C SER A 68 15.34 33.40 20.77
N GLU A 69 14.55 33.23 21.82
CA GLU A 69 13.24 32.57 21.71
C GLU A 69 12.32 33.34 20.74
N SER A 70 12.42 34.65 20.73
CA SER A 70 11.72 35.54 19.80
C SER A 70 12.17 35.35 18.34
N GLU A 71 13.45 35.12 18.08
CA GLU A 71 13.93 34.79 16.73
C GLU A 71 13.50 33.41 16.26
N ARG A 72 13.45 32.43 17.15
CA ARG A 72 12.90 31.09 16.84
C ARG A 72 11.42 31.17 16.50
N GLU A 73 10.66 31.94 17.28
CA GLU A 73 9.26 32.19 17.02
C GLU A 73 9.06 32.92 15.67
N ALA A 74 9.85 33.94 15.37
CA ALA A 74 9.80 34.64 14.09
C ALA A 74 10.15 33.76 12.90
N ILE A 75 11.12 32.84 13.05
CA ILE A 75 11.45 31.85 12.01
C ILE A 75 10.29 30.87 11.82
N ARG A 76 9.68 30.39 12.92
CA ARG A 76 8.52 29.50 12.87
C ARG A 76 7.33 30.16 12.20
N GLN A 77 7.02 31.43 12.54
CA GLN A 77 5.93 32.19 11.94
C GLN A 77 6.15 32.42 10.44
N ARG A 78 7.39 32.73 10.02
CA ARG A 78 7.72 32.87 8.60
C ARG A 78 7.60 31.56 7.84
N GLN A 79 7.92 30.43 8.47
CA GLN A 79 7.74 29.12 7.85
C GLN A 79 6.25 28.80 7.68
N ILE A 80 5.46 28.98 8.73
CA ILE A 80 4.00 28.78 8.69
C ILE A 80 3.36 29.67 7.61
N GLN A 81 3.81 30.93 7.50
CA GLN A 81 3.30 31.85 6.50
C GLN A 81 3.63 31.40 5.08
N ARG A 82 4.87 30.97 4.82
CA ARG A 82 5.27 30.40 3.51
C ARG A 82 4.49 29.15 3.15
N ASP A 83 4.32 28.26 4.13
CA ASP A 83 3.57 27.01 3.93
C ASP A 83 2.10 27.33 3.63
N ARG A 84 1.53 28.36 4.27
CA ARG A 84 0.17 28.82 4.01
C ARG A 84 0.03 29.50 2.64
N GLU A 85 0.99 30.33 2.24
CA GLU A 85 1.02 30.97 0.92
C GLU A 85 1.22 29.93 -0.19
N SER A 86 2.08 28.94 0.03
CA SER A 86 2.29 27.81 -0.87
C SER A 86 1.03 26.95 -1.01
N ALA A 87 0.35 26.67 0.08
CA ALA A 87 -0.92 25.94 0.08
C ALA A 87 -2.05 26.73 -0.62
N GLN A 88 -2.12 28.05 -0.41
CA GLN A 88 -3.09 28.92 -1.09
C GLN A 88 -2.80 29.05 -2.60
N ALA A 89 -1.52 29.12 -3.00
CA ALA A 89 -1.12 29.14 -4.40
C ALA A 89 -1.44 27.79 -5.09
N ALA A 90 -1.19 26.69 -4.41
CA ALA A 90 -1.56 25.35 -4.88
C ALA A 90 -3.08 25.17 -4.99
N ALA A 91 -3.85 25.69 -4.03
CA ALA A 91 -5.30 25.66 -4.05
C ALA A 91 -5.87 26.50 -5.21
N ALA A 92 -5.33 27.70 -5.45
CA ALA A 92 -5.76 28.58 -6.55
C ALA A 92 -5.42 27.99 -7.95
N MET A 93 -4.30 27.27 -8.09
CA MET A 93 -3.99 26.53 -9.31
C MET A 93 -4.91 25.31 -9.54
N ASN A 94 -5.48 24.76 -8.48
CA ASN A 94 -6.34 23.58 -8.54
C ASN A 94 -7.82 23.92 -8.78
N GLU A 95 -8.27 25.15 -8.53
CA GLU A 95 -9.65 25.59 -8.73
C GLU A 95 -10.10 25.57 -10.21
N ASN A 96 -9.17 25.60 -11.15
CA ASN A 96 -9.45 25.58 -12.59
C ASN A 96 -9.25 24.20 -13.28
N ARG A 97 -8.93 23.13 -12.55
CA ARG A 97 -8.89 21.76 -13.08
C ARG A 97 -10.21 21.04 -12.77
N PRO A 98 -10.78 20.28 -13.72
CA PRO A 98 -11.87 19.37 -13.38
C PRO A 98 -11.39 18.44 -12.28
N ARG A 99 -12.12 18.43 -11.14
CA ARG A 99 -11.79 17.60 -9.97
C ARG A 99 -11.72 16.14 -10.41
N GLN A 100 -10.55 15.56 -10.33
CA GLN A 100 -10.37 14.13 -10.60
C GLN A 100 -10.85 13.34 -9.36
N ASN A 101 -11.29 12.10 -9.54
CA ASN A 101 -11.83 11.29 -8.43
C ASN A 101 -10.81 11.12 -7.29
N HIS A 102 -9.52 11.04 -7.59
CA HIS A 102 -8.48 10.97 -6.55
C HIS A 102 -8.41 12.24 -5.68
N ASP A 103 -8.75 13.42 -6.21
CA ASP A 103 -8.84 14.65 -5.40
C ASP A 103 -10.00 14.60 -4.41
N VAL A 104 -11.14 14.00 -4.82
CA VAL A 104 -12.29 13.79 -3.93
C VAL A 104 -11.91 12.86 -2.79
N VAL A 105 -11.26 11.75 -3.10
CA VAL A 105 -10.77 10.78 -2.11
C VAL A 105 -9.79 11.43 -1.13
N ARG A 106 -8.77 12.14 -1.65
CA ARG A 106 -7.79 12.86 -0.83
C ARG A 106 -8.46 13.89 0.08
N GLN A 107 -9.38 14.68 -0.46
CA GLN A 107 -10.09 15.70 0.31
C GLN A 107 -10.97 15.08 1.40
N HIS A 108 -11.65 13.95 1.10
CA HIS A 108 -12.40 13.24 2.11
C HIS A 108 -11.52 12.83 3.29
N TYR A 109 -10.39 12.16 3.05
CA TYR A 109 -9.50 11.71 4.13
C TYR A 109 -8.85 12.87 4.90
N ASN A 110 -8.64 14.01 4.27
CA ASN A 110 -8.19 15.23 4.94
C ASN A 110 -9.28 15.84 5.85
N ASN A 111 -10.55 15.69 5.49
CA ASN A 111 -11.67 16.27 6.22
C ASN A 111 -12.21 15.37 7.35
N VAL A 112 -11.90 14.05 7.32
CA VAL A 112 -12.37 13.12 8.36
C VAL A 112 -11.90 13.56 9.75
N PRO A 113 -12.81 13.88 10.69
CA PRO A 113 -12.45 14.34 12.03
C PRO A 113 -11.58 13.34 12.78
N GLU A 114 -10.62 13.86 13.55
CA GLU A 114 -9.83 13.00 14.44
C GLU A 114 -10.66 12.66 15.69
N ARG A 115 -11.29 11.49 15.69
CA ARG A 115 -11.98 10.96 16.85
C ARG A 115 -10.99 10.23 17.76
N GLY A 116 -11.00 10.53 19.05
CA GLY A 116 -10.10 9.95 20.05
C GLY A 116 -10.15 8.43 20.12
N ARG A 117 -9.10 7.82 20.70
CA ARG A 117 -9.03 6.34 20.87
C ARG A 117 -10.17 5.85 21.76
N GLU A 118 -10.50 6.57 22.80
CA GLU A 118 -11.55 6.22 23.75
C GLU A 118 -12.89 6.10 23.03
N TRP A 119 -13.30 7.13 22.30
CA TRP A 119 -14.54 7.11 21.52
C TRP A 119 -14.63 5.91 20.56
N ARG A 120 -13.52 5.57 19.88
CA ARG A 120 -13.48 4.41 18.95
C ARG A 120 -13.71 3.06 19.63
N THR A 121 -13.45 2.97 20.93
CA THR A 121 -13.56 1.71 21.69
C THR A 121 -14.86 1.59 22.47
N THR A 122 -15.50 2.72 22.82
CA THR A 122 -16.70 2.76 23.66
C THR A 122 -17.96 3.11 22.86
N ASP A 123 -17.92 4.21 22.11
CA ASP A 123 -19.12 4.85 21.58
C ASP A 123 -19.35 4.61 20.08
N SER A 124 -18.36 4.06 19.38
CA SER A 124 -18.46 3.77 17.94
C SER A 124 -19.45 2.63 17.67
N ASN A 125 -20.39 2.87 16.74
CA ASN A 125 -21.37 1.87 16.30
C ASN A 125 -20.73 0.71 15.53
N ILE A 126 -19.54 0.94 14.90
CA ILE A 126 -18.77 -0.06 14.16
C ILE A 126 -17.50 -0.51 14.90
N LYS A 127 -17.54 -0.53 16.23
CA LYS A 127 -16.38 -0.91 17.05
C LYS A 127 -15.96 -2.37 16.88
N GLY A 128 -16.92 -3.26 16.70
CA GLY A 128 -16.68 -4.68 16.40
C GLY A 128 -15.96 -4.84 15.07
N LEU A 129 -16.52 -4.27 14.01
CA LEU A 129 -15.93 -4.25 12.66
C LEU A 129 -14.48 -3.72 12.67
N ARG A 130 -14.25 -2.58 13.35
CA ARG A 130 -12.90 -2.01 13.47
C ARG A 130 -11.92 -2.95 14.16
N LYS A 131 -12.34 -3.64 15.22
CA LYS A 131 -11.51 -4.61 15.94
C LYS A 131 -11.22 -5.83 15.06
N PHE A 132 -12.25 -6.35 14.38
CA PHE A 132 -12.12 -7.48 13.47
C PHE A 132 -11.18 -7.17 12.30
N ASN A 133 -11.40 -6.08 11.57
CA ASN A 133 -10.52 -5.66 10.48
C ASN A 133 -9.06 -5.45 10.94
N ASN A 134 -8.87 -4.89 12.14
CA ASN A 134 -7.53 -4.73 12.71
C ASN A 134 -6.89 -6.07 13.08
N TRP A 135 -7.67 -7.05 13.54
CA TRP A 135 -7.17 -8.38 13.82
C TRP A 135 -6.81 -9.12 12.53
N ILE A 136 -7.66 -9.08 11.50
CA ILE A 136 -7.35 -9.66 10.17
C ILE A 136 -6.05 -9.08 9.61
N LYS A 137 -5.87 -7.75 9.65
CA LYS A 137 -4.60 -7.13 9.24
C LYS A 137 -3.41 -7.64 10.06
N SER A 138 -3.61 -7.89 11.35
CA SER A 138 -2.57 -8.49 12.18
C SER A 138 -2.27 -9.92 11.74
N CYS A 139 -3.28 -10.73 11.39
CA CYS A 139 -3.08 -12.09 10.87
C CYS A 139 -2.25 -12.07 9.58
N ILE A 140 -2.60 -11.21 8.63
CA ILE A 140 -1.88 -11.08 7.35
C ILE A 140 -0.41 -10.70 7.61
N ILE A 141 -0.15 -9.69 8.45
CA ILE A 141 1.20 -9.26 8.80
C ILE A 141 1.96 -10.38 9.52
N GLN A 142 1.36 -11.04 10.49
CA GLN A 142 2.02 -12.10 11.27
C GLN A 142 2.40 -13.30 10.39
N ARG A 143 1.54 -13.68 9.44
CA ARG A 143 1.76 -14.86 8.60
C ARG A 143 2.69 -14.59 7.42
N TYR A 144 2.59 -13.43 6.79
CA TYR A 144 3.19 -13.19 5.48
C TYR A 144 4.30 -12.14 5.47
N SER A 145 4.59 -11.44 6.58
CA SER A 145 5.72 -10.52 6.61
C SER A 145 7.08 -11.15 6.89
N PRO A 146 7.21 -12.27 7.64
CA PRO A 146 8.54 -12.84 7.93
C PRO A 146 9.23 -13.36 6.68
N ASP A 147 10.55 -13.23 6.65
CA ASP A 147 11.40 -13.89 5.64
C ASP A 147 11.27 -15.43 5.74
N GLU A 148 11.58 -16.15 4.66
CA GLU A 148 11.58 -17.62 4.62
C GLU A 148 12.52 -18.24 5.65
N ASP A 149 13.65 -17.58 5.89
CA ASP A 149 14.65 -18.02 6.88
C ASP A 149 14.26 -17.71 8.32
N HIS A 150 13.15 -17.03 8.55
CA HIS A 150 12.69 -16.68 9.89
C HIS A 150 12.01 -17.87 10.57
N ALA A 151 12.70 -18.49 11.51
CA ALA A 151 12.11 -19.58 12.30
C ALA A 151 11.13 -19.02 13.35
N PRO A 152 9.88 -19.52 13.43
CA PRO A 152 8.94 -19.15 14.50
C PRO A 152 9.55 -19.41 15.88
N GLY A 153 9.41 -18.45 16.81
CA GLY A 153 9.96 -18.55 18.15
C GLY A 153 11.46 -18.25 18.27
N SER A 154 12.15 -17.88 17.19
CA SER A 154 13.57 -17.49 17.23
C SER A 154 13.84 -16.30 18.15
N ARG A 155 12.86 -15.42 18.30
CA ARG A 155 12.89 -14.24 19.20
C ARG A 155 12.89 -14.65 20.67
N GLU A 156 12.10 -15.65 21.06
CA GLU A 156 12.03 -16.19 22.42
C GLU A 156 13.29 -16.98 22.80
N ALA A 157 13.90 -17.65 21.81
CA ALA A 157 15.11 -18.43 21.97
C ALA A 157 16.41 -17.59 21.97
N GLY A 158 16.32 -16.26 21.82
CA GLY A 158 17.49 -15.37 21.71
C GLY A 158 18.32 -15.59 20.43
N ARG A 159 17.82 -16.39 19.52
CA ARG A 159 18.42 -16.65 18.20
C ARG A 159 17.75 -15.73 17.17
N SER A 160 17.95 -14.44 17.28
CA SER A 160 17.61 -13.52 16.21
C SER A 160 18.44 -13.90 14.98
N SER A 161 17.79 -14.35 13.92
CA SER A 161 18.40 -14.26 12.59
C SER A 161 18.57 -12.77 12.34
N GLY A 162 19.75 -12.24 12.48
CA GLY A 162 20.09 -10.83 12.68
C GLY A 162 19.60 -9.84 11.60
N ARG A 163 18.63 -10.21 10.79
CA ARG A 163 18.05 -9.38 9.72
C ARG A 163 16.73 -8.78 10.19
N GLU A 164 16.64 -7.47 10.16
CA GLU A 164 15.43 -6.70 10.43
C GLU A 164 14.74 -6.35 9.09
N LEU A 165 13.42 -6.25 9.08
CA LEU A 165 12.62 -5.97 7.89
C LEU A 165 12.64 -4.48 7.51
N LEU A 166 12.63 -4.23 6.20
CA LEU A 166 12.38 -2.92 5.61
C LEU A 166 10.95 -2.93 5.03
N ILE A 167 10.08 -2.06 5.53
CA ILE A 167 8.65 -2.02 5.22
C ILE A 167 8.31 -0.75 4.44
N LEU A 168 7.60 -0.90 3.34
CA LEU A 168 6.95 0.19 2.62
C LEU A 168 5.44 0.02 2.74
N ASP A 169 4.75 0.99 3.35
CA ASP A 169 3.30 0.99 3.55
C ASP A 169 2.66 2.07 2.66
N VAL A 170 2.02 1.64 1.57
CA VAL A 170 1.41 2.50 0.56
C VAL A 170 -0.06 2.68 0.88
N GLY A 171 -0.49 3.94 1.00
CA GLY A 171 -1.80 4.28 1.56
C GLY A 171 -1.84 4.06 3.07
N CYS A 172 -0.76 4.46 3.77
CA CYS A 172 -0.62 4.23 5.22
C CYS A 172 -1.63 5.02 6.06
N GLY A 173 -2.34 5.97 5.47
CA GLY A 173 -3.31 6.81 6.13
C GLY A 173 -2.74 7.47 7.39
N LYS A 174 -3.53 7.44 8.45
CA LYS A 174 -3.18 8.00 9.77
C LYS A 174 -2.23 7.10 10.59
N GLY A 175 -1.50 6.17 9.95
CA GLY A 175 -0.59 5.24 10.61
C GLY A 175 -1.30 4.19 11.45
N GLY A 176 -2.43 3.64 10.96
CA GLY A 176 -3.25 2.64 11.67
C GLY A 176 -2.51 1.34 11.98
N ASP A 177 -1.51 1.00 11.17
CA ASP A 177 -0.82 -0.28 11.24
C ASP A 177 0.58 -0.22 11.90
N LEU A 178 1.05 0.98 12.31
CA LEU A 178 2.33 1.16 13.00
C LEU A 178 2.54 0.22 14.19
N ASN A 179 1.52 0.04 15.04
CA ASN A 179 1.62 -0.87 16.18
C ASN A 179 1.69 -2.35 15.77
N LYS A 180 1.09 -2.72 14.62
CA LYS A 180 1.15 -4.09 14.08
C LYS A 180 2.57 -4.39 13.60
N TRP A 181 3.18 -3.44 12.89
CA TRP A 181 4.58 -3.54 12.45
C TRP A 181 5.56 -3.56 13.64
N GLN A 182 5.28 -2.81 14.70
CA GLN A 182 6.08 -2.88 15.94
C GLN A 182 6.00 -4.25 16.63
N GLN A 183 4.90 -4.97 16.42
CA GLN A 183 4.64 -6.29 16.99
C GLN A 183 4.80 -7.42 15.96
N ALA A 184 5.33 -7.13 14.78
CA ALA A 184 5.59 -8.13 13.76
C ALA A 184 6.52 -9.25 14.30
N PRO A 185 6.39 -10.50 13.82
CA PRO A 185 7.19 -11.62 14.30
C PRO A 185 8.69 -11.38 14.12
N GLN A 186 9.08 -10.83 12.99
CA GLN A 186 10.44 -10.40 12.70
C GLN A 186 10.57 -8.89 12.95
N PRO A 187 11.63 -8.45 13.66
CA PRO A 187 11.81 -7.02 13.94
C PRO A 187 11.88 -6.17 12.69
N VAL A 188 11.33 -4.96 12.76
CA VAL A 188 11.37 -3.97 11.68
C VAL A 188 12.49 -2.98 11.96
N GLN A 189 13.34 -2.71 10.98
CA GLN A 189 14.40 -1.71 11.02
C GLN A 189 13.88 -0.35 10.54
N LEU A 190 13.20 -0.36 9.39
CA LEU A 190 12.71 0.84 8.69
C LEU A 190 11.25 0.63 8.29
N TYR A 191 10.44 1.64 8.56
CA TYR A 191 9.09 1.76 8.06
C TYR A 191 8.96 3.06 7.27
N VAL A 192 8.56 2.96 5.99
CA VAL A 192 8.27 4.09 5.13
C VAL A 192 6.78 4.10 4.83
N GLY A 193 6.07 5.13 5.29
CA GLY A 193 4.64 5.32 5.04
C GLY A 193 4.42 6.38 3.95
N LEU A 194 3.64 6.04 2.93
CA LEU A 194 3.26 6.93 1.84
C LEU A 194 1.73 7.06 1.80
N ASP A 195 1.23 8.29 1.61
CA ASP A 195 -0.19 8.58 1.47
C ASP A 195 -0.38 9.93 0.74
N PRO A 196 -1.35 10.07 -0.17
CA PRO A 196 -1.58 11.34 -0.85
C PRO A 196 -2.22 12.41 0.06
N ALA A 197 -2.85 12.02 1.19
CA ALA A 197 -3.51 12.92 2.13
C ALA A 197 -2.50 13.47 3.16
N ASP A 198 -2.15 14.74 3.04
CA ASP A 198 -1.17 15.43 3.88
C ASP A 198 -1.57 15.47 5.36
N VAL A 199 -2.86 15.68 5.68
CA VAL A 199 -3.38 15.62 7.05
C VAL A 199 -3.22 14.23 7.64
N SER A 200 -3.46 13.18 6.84
CA SER A 200 -3.26 11.80 7.26
C SER A 200 -1.79 11.53 7.61
N ILE A 201 -0.86 12.00 6.78
CA ILE A 201 0.58 11.88 7.03
C ILE A 201 1.01 12.59 8.31
N GLU A 202 0.52 13.81 8.58
CA GLU A 202 0.83 14.51 9.84
C GLU A 202 0.29 13.75 11.06
N GLN A 203 -0.89 13.18 10.97
CA GLN A 203 -1.45 12.34 12.03
C GLN A 203 -0.65 11.04 12.23
N ALA A 204 -0.15 10.43 11.15
CA ALA A 204 0.75 9.27 11.22
C ALA A 204 2.07 9.63 11.92
N ARG A 205 2.68 10.76 11.57
CA ARG A 205 3.87 11.30 12.26
C ARG A 205 3.63 11.55 13.75
N GLY A 206 2.47 12.15 14.08
CA GLY A 206 2.05 12.39 15.48
C GLY A 206 1.91 11.07 16.25
N ARG A 207 1.28 10.07 15.66
CA ARG A 207 1.13 8.74 16.26
C ARG A 207 2.49 8.06 16.47
N TYR A 208 3.37 8.10 15.48
CA TYR A 208 4.73 7.55 15.58
C TYR A 208 5.54 8.23 16.70
N ARG A 209 5.51 9.58 16.81
CA ARG A 209 6.15 10.31 17.92
C ARG A 209 5.59 9.89 19.27
N SER A 210 4.28 9.65 19.37
CA SER A 210 3.64 9.17 20.59
C SER A 210 4.09 7.74 20.98
N MET A 211 4.35 6.88 19.99
CA MET A 211 4.93 5.56 20.23
C MET A 211 6.36 5.67 20.78
N ALA A 212 7.18 6.52 20.18
CA ALA A 212 8.56 6.78 20.59
C ALA A 212 8.64 7.30 22.05
N SER A 213 7.74 8.23 22.42
CA SER A 213 7.72 8.81 23.78
C SER A 213 7.28 7.81 24.87
N ARG A 214 6.43 6.85 24.53
CA ARG A 214 6.00 5.79 25.47
C ARG A 214 7.09 4.75 25.72
N GLY A 215 7.90 4.42 24.71
CA GLY A 215 9.03 3.50 24.83
C GLY A 215 10.16 4.01 25.76
N GLY A 216 10.30 5.34 25.90
CA GLY A 216 11.32 5.96 26.74
C GLY A 216 10.97 6.14 28.24
N ARG A 217 9.71 5.93 28.64
CA ARG A 217 9.23 6.14 30.03
C ARG A 217 8.97 4.88 30.84
N GLY A 218 9.16 3.68 30.25
CA GLY A 218 8.94 2.41 30.93
C GLY A 218 10.15 2.03 31.76
N GLY A 219 10.01 2.15 33.08
CA GLY A 219 10.99 1.77 34.09
C GLY A 219 11.49 0.33 33.96
N TYR A 220 12.53 0.00 34.71
CA TYR A 220 13.19 -1.29 34.90
C TYR A 220 12.23 -2.47 35.15
N GLY A 221 11.46 -2.88 34.15
CA GLY A 221 10.50 -3.99 34.16
C GLY A 221 10.87 -5.02 33.09
N ARG A 222 11.24 -6.18 33.58
CA ARG A 222 11.54 -7.45 32.92
C ARG A 222 10.66 -7.78 31.70
N HIS A 223 10.98 -7.26 30.54
CA HIS A 223 10.78 -7.84 29.21
C HIS A 223 11.26 -6.76 28.24
N GLY A 224 12.30 -7.07 27.47
CA GLY A 224 12.99 -6.14 26.60
C GLY A 224 12.01 -5.34 25.74
N SER A 225 11.92 -4.03 26.02
CA SER A 225 11.20 -3.09 25.15
C SER A 225 11.84 -3.19 23.78
N SER A 226 11.10 -3.76 22.82
CA SER A 226 11.52 -3.80 21.43
C SER A 226 11.81 -2.37 20.97
N ARG A 227 13.04 -2.13 20.50
CA ARG A 227 13.43 -0.84 19.92
C ARG A 227 12.40 -0.47 18.83
N LEU A 228 11.91 0.78 18.86
CA LEU A 228 11.05 1.28 17.81
C LEU A 228 11.87 1.39 16.52
N PHE A 229 11.30 0.98 15.41
CA PHE A 229 11.89 1.10 14.07
C PHE A 229 12.09 2.57 13.66
N ASP A 230 12.94 2.86 12.66
CA ASP A 230 13.01 4.18 12.02
C ASP A 230 11.76 4.38 11.15
N GLY A 231 10.99 5.44 11.43
CA GLY A 231 9.74 5.74 10.73
C GLY A 231 9.89 6.97 9.84
N ARG A 232 9.63 6.82 8.54
CA ARG A 232 9.64 7.88 7.53
C ARG A 232 8.27 8.01 6.91
N PHE A 233 7.79 9.25 6.70
CA PHE A 233 6.44 9.51 6.19
C PHE A 233 6.48 10.60 5.14
N HIS A 234 5.92 10.31 3.96
CA HIS A 234 5.93 11.23 2.82
C HIS A 234 4.52 11.35 2.23
N VAL A 235 4.17 12.57 1.85
CA VAL A 235 2.97 12.83 1.04
C VAL A 235 3.31 12.45 -0.40
N LYS A 236 2.65 11.43 -0.96
CA LYS A 236 2.93 10.95 -2.30
C LYS A 236 1.73 10.23 -2.90
N ASP A 237 1.39 10.56 -4.13
CA ASP A 237 0.48 9.77 -4.95
C ASP A 237 1.24 8.60 -5.57
N CYS A 238 0.97 7.39 -5.07
CA CYS A 238 1.65 6.18 -5.51
C CYS A 238 0.97 5.50 -6.71
N TYR A 239 -0.10 6.06 -7.24
CA TYR A 239 -0.86 5.51 -8.36
C TYR A 239 -0.61 6.31 -9.65
N GLY A 240 -0.68 7.62 -9.57
CA GLY A 240 -0.40 8.52 -10.70
C GLY A 240 1.08 8.80 -10.92
N GLU A 241 1.92 8.66 -9.88
CA GLU A 241 3.32 9.05 -9.90
C GLU A 241 4.27 7.90 -9.55
N THR A 242 5.54 8.03 -9.99
CA THR A 242 6.61 7.15 -9.51
C THR A 242 7.02 7.51 -8.09
N ILE A 243 7.40 6.51 -7.29
CA ILE A 243 7.99 6.70 -5.96
C ILE A 243 9.51 6.71 -5.99
N GLU A 244 10.11 6.46 -7.15
CA GLU A 244 11.56 6.40 -7.35
C GLU A 244 12.27 7.72 -7.04
N ASP A 245 11.57 8.85 -7.16
CA ASP A 245 12.06 10.19 -6.86
C ASP A 245 12.27 10.49 -5.37
N LEU A 246 11.79 9.62 -4.49
CA LEU A 246 12.00 9.77 -3.04
C LEU A 246 13.39 9.27 -2.62
N ASP A 247 14.20 10.14 -1.99
CA ASP A 247 15.54 9.81 -1.51
C ASP A 247 15.60 8.50 -0.71
N ILE A 248 14.64 8.26 0.16
CA ILE A 248 14.59 7.05 0.99
C ILE A 248 14.36 5.78 0.16
N ILE A 249 13.57 5.87 -0.91
CA ILE A 249 13.34 4.76 -1.84
C ILE A 249 14.62 4.43 -2.61
N GLN A 250 15.33 5.45 -3.10
CA GLN A 250 16.62 5.27 -3.78
C GLN A 250 17.68 4.67 -2.84
N GLN A 251 17.75 5.13 -1.59
CA GLN A 251 18.67 4.60 -0.57
C GLN A 251 18.44 3.11 -0.28
N VAL A 252 17.19 2.69 -0.15
CA VAL A 252 16.82 1.29 0.06
C VAL A 252 17.09 0.48 -1.22
N GLY A 253 16.69 1.01 -2.36
CA GLY A 253 16.84 0.44 -3.69
C GLY A 253 15.49 0.38 -4.42
N PHE A 254 15.51 0.78 -5.67
CA PHE A 254 14.37 0.72 -6.58
C PHE A 254 14.83 0.14 -7.92
N ASP A 255 14.28 -1.02 -8.28
CA ASP A 255 14.54 -1.65 -9.57
C ASP A 255 13.41 -2.65 -9.86
N PRO A 256 12.59 -2.40 -10.89
CA PRO A 256 11.49 -3.30 -11.24
C PRO A 256 11.95 -4.65 -11.83
N SER A 257 13.24 -4.82 -12.12
CA SER A 257 13.75 -6.07 -12.66
C SER A 257 13.60 -7.25 -11.68
N PRO A 258 13.45 -8.49 -12.17
CA PRO A 258 13.32 -9.67 -11.31
C PRO A 258 14.61 -9.99 -10.55
N MET A 259 15.75 -9.40 -10.95
CA MET A 259 17.05 -9.64 -10.32
C MET A 259 17.38 -8.69 -9.18
N ASN A 260 16.48 -7.77 -8.83
CA ASN A 260 16.70 -6.78 -7.79
C ASN A 260 16.98 -7.43 -6.43
N ARG A 261 18.21 -7.25 -5.94
CA ARG A 261 18.63 -7.76 -4.61
C ARG A 261 18.52 -6.71 -3.50
N ARG A 262 18.28 -5.46 -3.87
CA ARG A 262 18.09 -4.34 -2.95
C ARG A 262 16.64 -3.90 -3.04
N GLY A 263 16.07 -3.51 -1.91
CA GLY A 263 14.68 -3.08 -1.86
C GLY A 263 14.06 -3.44 -0.51
N PHE A 264 12.79 -3.16 -0.39
CA PHE A 264 11.99 -3.48 0.78
C PHE A 264 11.72 -4.99 0.86
N ASP A 265 11.62 -5.48 2.08
CA ASP A 265 11.21 -6.86 2.37
C ASP A 265 9.71 -7.04 2.17
N VAL A 266 8.94 -6.01 2.52
CA VAL A 266 7.49 -6.02 2.40
C VAL A 266 7.00 -4.68 1.86
N VAL A 267 6.08 -4.75 0.90
CA VAL A 267 5.18 -3.65 0.53
C VAL A 267 3.79 -4.02 1.00
N SER A 268 3.13 -3.12 1.76
CA SER A 268 1.76 -3.31 2.22
C SER A 268 0.80 -2.28 1.66
N MET A 269 -0.43 -2.72 1.33
CA MET A 269 -1.55 -1.87 0.90
C MET A 269 -2.83 -2.33 1.60
N MET A 270 -3.15 -1.68 2.72
CA MET A 270 -4.29 -2.06 3.56
C MET A 270 -5.50 -1.15 3.30
N PHE A 271 -6.46 -1.63 2.50
CA PHE A 271 -7.67 -0.89 2.06
C PHE A 271 -7.37 0.34 1.19
N SER A 272 -6.34 0.28 0.36
CA SER A 272 -5.95 1.41 -0.50
C SER A 272 -5.75 1.07 -1.97
N MET A 273 -5.43 -0.19 -2.31
CA MET A 273 -5.06 -0.57 -3.68
C MET A 273 -6.18 -0.36 -4.71
N HIS A 274 -7.45 -0.52 -4.33
CA HIS A 274 -8.60 -0.42 -5.23
C HIS A 274 -8.74 0.96 -5.88
N TYR A 275 -8.21 2.02 -5.28
CA TYR A 275 -8.20 3.35 -5.89
C TYR A 275 -7.34 3.42 -7.16
N ALA A 276 -6.31 2.57 -7.29
CA ALA A 276 -5.48 2.48 -8.49
C ALA A 276 -6.25 1.92 -9.71
N PHE A 277 -7.36 1.20 -9.48
CA PHE A 277 -8.16 0.61 -10.55
C PHE A 277 -9.12 1.60 -11.24
N GLU A 278 -8.98 2.89 -10.96
CA GLU A 278 -9.60 3.97 -11.74
C GLU A 278 -9.21 3.87 -13.22
N SER A 279 -7.95 3.48 -13.52
CA SER A 279 -7.46 3.29 -14.87
C SER A 279 -6.37 2.23 -14.94
N GLU A 280 -6.19 1.65 -16.14
CA GLU A 280 -5.07 0.72 -16.37
C GLU A 280 -3.71 1.37 -16.11
N THR A 281 -3.56 2.64 -16.50
CA THR A 281 -2.31 3.40 -16.27
C THR A 281 -1.98 3.48 -14.79
N ASN A 282 -2.94 3.82 -13.94
CA ASN A 282 -2.74 3.92 -12.49
C ASN A 282 -2.44 2.55 -11.87
N ALA A 283 -3.16 1.50 -12.29
CA ALA A 283 -2.92 0.14 -11.79
C ALA A 283 -1.52 -0.36 -12.18
N ARG A 284 -1.08 -0.13 -13.42
CA ARG A 284 0.28 -0.49 -13.87
C ARG A 284 1.36 0.33 -13.18
N ASN A 285 1.16 1.64 -12.98
CA ASN A 285 2.10 2.48 -12.23
C ASN A 285 2.22 2.02 -10.78
N MET A 286 1.10 1.74 -10.14
CA MET A 286 1.08 1.19 -8.78
C MET A 286 1.88 -0.11 -8.70
N LEU A 287 1.64 -1.08 -9.60
CA LEU A 287 2.38 -2.35 -9.61
C LEU A 287 3.86 -2.17 -9.95
N ARG A 288 4.19 -1.23 -10.84
CA ARG A 288 5.59 -0.86 -11.09
C ARG A 288 6.26 -0.32 -9.84
N ASN A 289 5.59 0.55 -9.09
CA ASN A 289 6.09 1.08 -7.83
C ASN A 289 6.28 -0.03 -6.78
N VAL A 290 5.32 -0.93 -6.64
CA VAL A 290 5.39 -2.10 -5.74
C VAL A 290 6.57 -2.99 -6.13
N ALA A 291 6.62 -3.45 -7.39
CA ALA A 291 7.65 -4.35 -7.86
C ALA A 291 9.04 -3.69 -7.86
N GLY A 292 9.12 -2.39 -8.22
CA GLY A 292 10.37 -1.64 -8.19
C GLY A 292 10.93 -1.47 -6.79
N ALA A 293 10.07 -1.29 -5.80
CA ALA A 293 10.48 -1.14 -4.41
C ALA A 293 10.82 -2.48 -3.73
N LEU A 294 10.25 -3.60 -4.17
CA LEU A 294 10.52 -4.92 -3.58
C LEU A 294 11.86 -5.50 -4.03
N LYS A 295 12.63 -6.04 -3.10
CA LYS A 295 13.71 -6.97 -3.43
C LYS A 295 13.17 -8.29 -3.96
N LYS A 296 14.00 -9.08 -4.66
CA LYS A 296 13.68 -10.49 -4.94
C LYS A 296 13.40 -11.24 -3.63
N GLY A 297 12.34 -12.04 -3.60
CA GLY A 297 11.88 -12.72 -2.39
C GLY A 297 11.06 -11.83 -1.44
N GLY A 298 10.85 -10.55 -1.80
CA GLY A 298 9.99 -9.66 -1.03
C GLY A 298 8.50 -9.96 -1.23
N ARG A 299 7.68 -9.47 -0.32
CA ARG A 299 6.24 -9.76 -0.31
C ARG A 299 5.41 -8.50 -0.49
N PHE A 300 4.41 -8.61 -1.36
CA PHE A 300 3.34 -7.62 -1.50
C PHE A 300 2.09 -8.16 -0.85
N LEU A 301 1.63 -7.53 0.21
CA LEU A 301 0.47 -7.97 0.97
C LEU A 301 -0.54 -6.83 1.19
N GLY A 302 -1.79 -7.20 1.37
CA GLY A 302 -2.84 -6.21 1.60
C GLY A 302 -4.23 -6.79 1.77
N CYS A 303 -5.19 -5.88 1.77
CA CYS A 303 -6.61 -6.21 1.75
C CYS A 303 -7.39 -5.21 0.88
N ILE A 304 -8.40 -5.74 0.19
CA ILE A 304 -9.23 -5.00 -0.78
C ILE A 304 -10.68 -5.48 -0.71
N PRO A 305 -11.64 -4.71 -1.26
CA PRO A 305 -12.98 -5.21 -1.54
C PRO A 305 -12.95 -6.45 -2.44
N ASN A 306 -13.79 -7.43 -2.14
CA ASN A 306 -13.83 -8.70 -2.85
C ASN A 306 -14.71 -8.58 -4.11
N SER A 307 -14.10 -8.67 -5.29
CA SER A 307 -14.80 -8.59 -6.58
C SER A 307 -15.79 -9.73 -6.81
N ASP A 308 -15.58 -10.91 -6.20
CA ASP A 308 -16.50 -12.03 -6.35
C ASP A 308 -17.84 -11.75 -5.65
N ILE A 309 -17.80 -11.14 -4.47
CA ILE A 309 -18.98 -10.69 -3.75
C ILE A 309 -19.69 -9.57 -4.51
N ILE A 310 -18.93 -8.60 -5.03
CA ILE A 310 -19.48 -7.53 -5.88
C ILE A 310 -20.21 -8.14 -7.09
N SER A 311 -19.57 -9.07 -7.79
CA SER A 311 -20.12 -9.77 -8.94
C SER A 311 -21.40 -10.55 -8.60
N GLU A 312 -21.42 -11.22 -7.46
CA GLU A 312 -22.59 -11.94 -6.96
C GLU A 312 -23.77 -11.01 -6.66
N LYS A 313 -23.50 -9.91 -5.93
CA LYS A 313 -24.54 -8.92 -5.59
C LYS A 313 -25.10 -8.23 -6.86
N VAL A 314 -24.25 -7.91 -7.85
CA VAL A 314 -24.68 -7.35 -9.13
C VAL A 314 -25.55 -8.34 -9.90
N ARG A 315 -25.15 -9.60 -10.02
CA ARG A 315 -25.99 -10.63 -10.66
C ARG A 315 -27.34 -10.80 -9.97
N ALA A 316 -27.36 -10.82 -8.65
CA ALA A 316 -28.59 -10.94 -7.88
C ALA A 316 -29.53 -9.73 -8.08
N PHE A 317 -28.96 -8.52 -8.16
CA PHE A 317 -29.71 -7.30 -8.48
C PHE A 317 -30.29 -7.37 -9.90
N ASN A 318 -29.48 -7.68 -10.90
CA ASN A 318 -29.91 -7.77 -12.31
C ASN A 318 -31.00 -8.83 -12.49
N ALA A 319 -30.87 -10.00 -11.84
CA ALA A 319 -31.89 -11.04 -11.89
C ALA A 319 -33.24 -10.58 -11.28
N LYS A 320 -33.20 -9.85 -10.16
CA LYS A 320 -34.42 -9.28 -9.57
C LYS A 320 -35.06 -8.22 -10.47
N ALA A 321 -34.24 -7.36 -11.09
CA ALA A 321 -34.73 -6.35 -12.02
C ALA A 321 -35.36 -6.98 -13.27
N ALA A 322 -34.74 -8.02 -13.84
CA ALA A 322 -35.31 -8.77 -14.96
C ALA A 322 -36.65 -9.43 -14.60
N ALA A 323 -36.72 -10.13 -13.47
CA ALA A 323 -37.96 -10.77 -13.01
C ALA A 323 -39.07 -9.73 -12.78
N LYS A 324 -38.75 -8.55 -12.25
CA LYS A 324 -39.73 -7.46 -12.08
C LYS A 324 -40.25 -6.95 -13.42
N ARG A 325 -39.37 -6.78 -14.43
CA ARG A 325 -39.74 -6.37 -15.79
C ARG A 325 -40.64 -7.42 -16.46
N GLU A 326 -40.30 -8.72 -16.36
CA GLU A 326 -41.12 -9.82 -16.89
C GLU A 326 -42.48 -9.87 -16.22
N ALA A 327 -42.57 -9.73 -14.90
CA ALA A 327 -43.84 -9.70 -14.18
C ALA A 327 -44.71 -8.50 -14.56
N ALA A 328 -44.08 -7.31 -14.77
CA ALA A 328 -44.81 -6.12 -15.24
C ALA A 328 -45.33 -6.31 -16.69
N ALA A 329 -44.51 -6.89 -17.58
CA ALA A 329 -44.92 -7.21 -18.92
C ALA A 329 -46.06 -8.23 -18.99
N ALA A 330 -46.03 -9.25 -18.13
CA ALA A 330 -47.12 -10.25 -18.03
C ALA A 330 -48.40 -9.64 -17.46
N ALA A 331 -48.32 -8.67 -16.55
CA ALA A 331 -49.47 -7.98 -15.97
C ALA A 331 -50.09 -6.93 -16.92
N GLY A 332 -49.31 -6.38 -17.84
CA GLY A 332 -49.79 -5.43 -18.86
C GLY A 332 -50.31 -6.05 -20.14
N ALA A 333 -50.26 -7.38 -20.32
CA ALA A 333 -50.87 -8.04 -21.45
C ALA A 333 -52.43 -8.11 -21.25
N PRO A 334 -53.26 -7.52 -22.14
CA PRO A 334 -54.70 -7.56 -21.96
C PRO A 334 -55.19 -8.98 -22.11
N ALA A 335 -55.81 -9.52 -21.06
CA ALA A 335 -56.59 -10.74 -21.08
C ALA A 335 -57.95 -10.40 -21.74
N ASP A 336 -57.99 -10.25 -23.04
CA ASP A 336 -59.25 -10.30 -23.82
C ASP A 336 -58.96 -10.23 -25.33
N ALA A 337 -58.81 -11.39 -25.94
CA ALA A 337 -58.95 -11.52 -27.40
C ALA A 337 -59.90 -12.68 -27.72
N GLU A 338 -61.20 -12.51 -27.40
CA GLU A 338 -62.24 -13.19 -28.12
C GLU A 338 -63.31 -12.19 -28.60
N LYS A 339 -63.39 -12.14 -29.95
CA LYS A 339 -64.46 -11.55 -30.76
C LYS A 339 -64.46 -10.03 -31.02
N ALA A 340 -63.90 -9.65 -32.16
CA ALA A 340 -64.65 -8.88 -33.15
C ALA A 340 -63.91 -8.80 -34.49
N ASN A 341 -64.55 -9.22 -35.54
CA ASN A 341 -64.18 -8.99 -36.97
C ASN A 341 -64.16 -7.50 -37.28
N GLY A 342 -63.07 -7.01 -37.83
CA GLY A 342 -62.96 -5.65 -38.40
C GLY A 342 -61.54 -5.27 -38.60
N THR A 343 -61.06 -5.31 -39.87
CA THR A 343 -59.75 -4.90 -40.26
C THR A 343 -59.55 -3.39 -40.06
N PRO A 344 -58.56 -2.98 -39.27
CA PRO A 344 -57.96 -1.65 -39.39
C PRO A 344 -56.52 -1.73 -39.95
N PRO A 345 -55.98 -0.62 -40.47
CA PRO A 345 -54.69 -0.59 -41.14
C PRO A 345 -53.53 -0.78 -40.13
N PRO A 346 -52.34 -1.15 -40.62
CA PRO A 346 -51.22 -1.45 -39.77
C PRO A 346 -50.73 -0.17 -39.04
N ALA A 347 -50.90 -0.16 -37.77
CA ALA A 347 -50.20 0.79 -36.89
C ALA A 347 -48.74 0.32 -36.71
N GLU A 348 -47.81 1.21 -36.97
CA GLU A 348 -46.40 1.04 -36.67
C GLU A 348 -46.23 0.77 -35.13
N PRO A 349 -45.26 -0.06 -34.73
CA PRO A 349 -45.03 -0.28 -33.29
C PRO A 349 -44.51 1.04 -32.71
N GLU A 350 -45.32 1.64 -31.84
CA GLU A 350 -44.83 2.66 -30.93
C GLU A 350 -43.79 1.99 -30.01
N ASP A 351 -42.53 2.41 -30.17
CA ASP A 351 -41.49 2.18 -29.17
C ASP A 351 -42.05 2.69 -27.86
N GLY A 352 -42.12 1.81 -26.86
CA GLY A 352 -42.50 2.18 -25.51
C GLY A 352 -41.52 3.21 -24.97
N GLU A 353 -41.85 4.49 -25.17
CA GLU A 353 -41.21 5.59 -24.48
C GLU A 353 -41.42 5.40 -22.99
N LEU A 354 -40.32 5.15 -22.28
CA LEU A 354 -40.25 5.30 -20.83
C LEU A 354 -40.67 6.74 -20.52
N GLU A 355 -41.60 6.93 -19.58
CA GLU A 355 -41.95 8.28 -19.12
C GLU A 355 -40.66 8.99 -18.70
N GLU A 356 -40.43 10.19 -19.28
CA GLU A 356 -39.28 11.05 -18.91
C GLU A 356 -39.30 11.32 -17.40
N GLY A 357 -38.45 10.59 -16.65
CA GLY A 357 -38.30 10.77 -15.21
C GLY A 357 -38.04 9.53 -14.37
N GLU A 358 -38.22 8.30 -14.88
CA GLU A 358 -37.78 7.11 -14.17
C GLU A 358 -36.32 6.81 -14.49
N GLU A 359 -35.42 7.21 -13.58
CA GLU A 359 -34.02 6.77 -13.61
C GLU A 359 -33.99 5.23 -13.52
N GLU A 360 -33.32 4.56 -14.47
CA GLU A 360 -33.10 3.12 -14.39
C GLU A 360 -32.50 2.75 -13.03
N PRO A 361 -33.10 1.78 -12.31
CA PRO A 361 -32.60 1.41 -10.98
C PRO A 361 -31.16 0.91 -11.09
N THR A 362 -30.24 1.56 -10.38
CA THR A 362 -28.83 1.20 -10.34
C THR A 362 -28.57 0.17 -9.25
N ALA A 363 -27.53 -0.66 -9.44
CA ALA A 363 -27.19 -1.69 -8.48
C ALA A 363 -26.77 -1.06 -7.13
N GLU A 364 -27.54 -1.38 -6.09
CA GLU A 364 -27.28 -0.94 -4.71
C GLU A 364 -27.52 -2.07 -3.74
N TRP A 365 -26.65 -2.19 -2.73
CA TRP A 365 -26.84 -3.09 -1.59
C TRP A 365 -26.07 -2.59 -0.37
N GLY A 366 -26.36 -3.18 0.76
CA GLY A 366 -25.74 -2.88 2.05
C GLY A 366 -26.67 -3.27 3.19
N ASN A 367 -26.35 -2.75 4.36
CA ASN A 367 -27.16 -2.91 5.57
C ASN A 367 -27.18 -1.59 6.37
N SER A 368 -27.42 -1.66 7.67
CA SER A 368 -27.53 -0.46 8.51
C SER A 368 -26.23 0.35 8.61
N ILE A 369 -25.06 -0.24 8.35
CA ILE A 369 -23.76 0.39 8.58
C ILE A 369 -22.91 0.59 7.32
N TYR A 370 -23.21 -0.09 6.21
CA TYR A 370 -22.48 0.10 4.96
C TYR A 370 -23.40 0.09 3.75
N ARG A 371 -22.97 0.75 2.68
CA ARG A 371 -23.69 0.76 1.40
C ARG A 371 -22.70 0.84 0.23
N VAL A 372 -23.00 0.05 -0.79
CA VAL A 372 -22.36 0.07 -2.11
C VAL A 372 -23.41 0.49 -3.13
N ARG A 373 -23.11 1.50 -3.96
CA ARG A 373 -24.00 2.00 -5.02
C ARG A 373 -23.21 2.23 -6.30
N PHE A 374 -23.67 1.64 -7.40
CA PHE A 374 -23.15 1.95 -8.73
C PHE A 374 -23.88 3.17 -9.32
N PRO A 375 -23.16 4.13 -9.96
CA PRO A 375 -23.78 5.33 -10.52
C PRO A 375 -24.49 5.10 -11.86
N GLY A 376 -24.42 3.88 -12.43
CA GLY A 376 -24.99 3.53 -13.72
C GLY A 376 -25.16 2.03 -13.91
N LYS A 377 -25.44 1.63 -15.15
CA LYS A 377 -25.66 0.23 -15.51
C LYS A 377 -24.41 -0.62 -15.20
N THR A 378 -24.64 -1.74 -14.55
CA THR A 378 -23.63 -2.77 -14.27
C THR A 378 -23.69 -3.89 -15.33
N PRO A 379 -22.59 -4.68 -15.50
CA PRO A 379 -22.62 -5.82 -16.44
C PRO A 379 -23.72 -6.82 -16.09
N ASP A 380 -24.48 -7.26 -17.08
CA ASP A 380 -25.61 -8.17 -16.90
C ASP A 380 -25.17 -9.51 -16.29
N ASP A 381 -23.99 -10.00 -16.66
CA ASP A 381 -23.36 -11.22 -16.17
C ASP A 381 -22.54 -11.02 -14.87
N GLY A 382 -22.48 -9.80 -14.35
CA GLY A 382 -21.67 -9.44 -13.19
C GLY A 382 -20.16 -9.53 -13.42
N ILE A 383 -19.69 -9.66 -14.68
CA ILE A 383 -18.28 -9.73 -15.01
C ILE A 383 -17.80 -8.36 -15.53
N PHE A 384 -16.93 -7.73 -14.77
CA PHE A 384 -16.45 -6.38 -15.05
C PHE A 384 -15.42 -6.34 -16.19
N ARG A 385 -15.86 -5.91 -17.38
CA ARG A 385 -15.06 -5.75 -18.60
C ARG A 385 -15.30 -4.37 -19.21
N PRO A 386 -14.23 -3.59 -19.52
CA PRO A 386 -12.81 -3.82 -19.19
C PRO A 386 -12.55 -3.92 -17.68
N ALA A 387 -11.33 -4.34 -17.28
CA ALA A 387 -11.01 -4.58 -15.88
C ALA A 387 -10.88 -3.30 -15.02
N PHE A 388 -10.95 -2.13 -15.62
CA PHE A 388 -10.68 -0.84 -14.98
C PHE A 388 -11.86 0.12 -15.15
N GLY A 389 -11.94 1.10 -14.25
CA GLY A 389 -12.89 2.22 -14.35
C GLY A 389 -14.28 1.93 -13.78
N TRP A 390 -14.54 0.74 -13.25
CA TRP A 390 -15.82 0.39 -12.66
C TRP A 390 -15.98 1.04 -11.29
N LYS A 391 -16.44 2.29 -11.30
CA LYS A 391 -16.63 3.12 -10.12
C LYS A 391 -17.94 2.75 -9.41
N TYR A 392 -17.86 2.70 -8.07
CA TYR A 392 -19.02 2.68 -7.18
C TYR A 392 -18.81 3.68 -6.03
N SER A 393 -19.89 4.13 -5.42
CA SER A 393 -19.86 4.87 -4.15
C SER A 393 -19.87 3.90 -2.99
N PHE A 394 -18.94 4.06 -2.06
CA PHE A 394 -18.87 3.30 -0.82
C PHE A 394 -19.17 4.21 0.37
N PHE A 395 -20.11 3.76 1.18
CA PHE A 395 -20.42 4.36 2.48
C PHE A 395 -20.13 3.36 3.58
N LEU A 396 -19.48 3.81 4.63
CA LEU A 396 -19.30 3.08 5.88
C LEU A 396 -19.48 4.04 7.05
N GLU A 397 -20.45 3.77 7.89
CA GLU A 397 -20.80 4.60 9.04
C GLU A 397 -19.54 5.00 9.83
N GLU A 398 -19.43 6.27 10.19
CA GLU A 398 -18.31 6.86 10.94
C GLU A 398 -16.92 6.77 10.27
N ALA A 399 -16.77 6.15 9.12
CA ALA A 399 -15.47 5.91 8.50
C ALA A 399 -15.35 6.47 7.08
N VAL A 400 -16.35 6.27 6.22
CA VAL A 400 -16.32 6.62 4.81
C VAL A 400 -17.68 7.22 4.39
N GLU A 401 -17.67 8.45 3.88
CA GLU A 401 -18.88 9.16 3.45
C GLU A 401 -18.95 9.20 1.92
N GLU A 402 -19.56 8.19 1.32
CA GLU A 402 -19.82 8.07 -0.14
C GLU A 402 -18.60 8.39 -1.03
N VAL A 403 -17.47 7.77 -0.69
CA VAL A 403 -16.23 7.94 -1.46
C VAL A 403 -16.28 7.06 -2.71
N PRO A 404 -15.83 7.57 -3.88
CA PRO A 404 -15.68 6.74 -5.06
C PRO A 404 -14.58 5.70 -4.87
N GLU A 405 -14.93 4.43 -5.06
CA GLU A 405 -14.03 3.29 -5.09
C GLU A 405 -14.16 2.54 -6.43
N TYR A 406 -13.24 1.63 -6.72
CA TYR A 406 -13.23 0.91 -7.98
C TYR A 406 -13.20 -0.60 -7.74
N VAL A 407 -13.94 -1.32 -8.56
CA VAL A 407 -13.90 -2.79 -8.59
C VAL A 407 -12.51 -3.24 -9.03
N VAL A 408 -11.93 -4.18 -8.28
CA VAL A 408 -10.68 -4.87 -8.63
C VAL A 408 -11.03 -6.29 -9.06
N PRO A 409 -11.28 -6.56 -10.36
CA PRO A 409 -11.55 -7.92 -10.82
C PRO A 409 -10.34 -8.79 -10.52
N TRP A 410 -10.52 -9.77 -9.63
CA TRP A 410 -9.40 -10.51 -9.03
C TRP A 410 -8.49 -11.18 -10.07
N GLU A 411 -9.07 -11.88 -11.03
CA GLU A 411 -8.27 -12.58 -12.06
C GLU A 411 -7.48 -11.61 -12.96
N ALA A 412 -8.05 -10.45 -13.25
CA ALA A 412 -7.34 -9.41 -14.01
C ALA A 412 -6.19 -8.81 -13.19
N PHE A 413 -6.42 -8.57 -11.90
CA PHE A 413 -5.35 -8.11 -10.99
C PHE A 413 -4.24 -9.16 -10.88
N ARG A 414 -4.58 -10.43 -10.69
CA ARG A 414 -3.61 -11.52 -10.61
C ARG A 414 -2.75 -11.60 -11.88
N ALA A 415 -3.40 -11.60 -13.05
CA ALA A 415 -2.69 -11.63 -14.33
C ALA A 415 -1.78 -10.40 -14.52
N LEU A 416 -2.27 -9.22 -14.13
CA LEU A 416 -1.48 -7.99 -14.20
C LEU A 416 -0.28 -8.02 -13.23
N ALA A 417 -0.43 -8.61 -12.04
CA ALA A 417 0.66 -8.76 -11.07
C ALA A 417 1.78 -9.68 -11.60
N GLU A 418 1.43 -10.71 -12.36
CA GLU A 418 2.40 -11.61 -13.02
C GLU A 418 3.29 -10.86 -14.03
N ASP A 419 2.76 -9.83 -14.75
CA ASP A 419 3.56 -8.97 -15.64
C ASP A 419 4.70 -8.23 -14.88
N PHE A 420 4.56 -8.09 -13.56
CA PHE A 420 5.53 -7.44 -12.67
C PHE A 420 6.32 -8.43 -11.79
N ASN A 421 6.36 -9.71 -12.16
CA ASN A 421 7.05 -10.77 -11.43
C ASN A 421 6.54 -10.97 -10.00
N LEU A 422 5.24 -10.80 -9.78
CA LEU A 422 4.56 -11.03 -8.52
C LEU A 422 3.73 -12.31 -8.60
N GLU A 423 4.14 -13.36 -7.90
CA GLU A 423 3.48 -14.66 -7.86
C GLU A 423 2.55 -14.75 -6.65
N LEU A 424 1.31 -15.20 -6.87
CA LEU A 424 0.30 -15.31 -5.82
C LEU A 424 0.67 -16.42 -4.82
N GLN A 425 0.71 -16.05 -3.52
CA GLN A 425 0.90 -16.99 -2.42
C GLN A 425 -0.36 -17.22 -1.59
N PHE A 426 -1.15 -16.17 -1.43
CA PHE A 426 -2.32 -16.20 -0.55
C PHE A 426 -3.42 -15.28 -1.07
N HIS A 427 -4.66 -15.78 -1.03
CA HIS A 427 -5.86 -15.05 -1.36
C HIS A 427 -7.04 -15.68 -0.64
N LYS A 428 -7.66 -14.95 0.31
CA LYS A 428 -8.78 -15.44 1.10
C LYS A 428 -9.73 -14.31 1.53
N PRO A 429 -11.05 -14.53 1.48
CA PRO A 429 -12.03 -13.65 2.13
C PRO A 429 -11.80 -13.56 3.65
N PHE A 430 -12.21 -12.47 4.27
CA PHE A 430 -11.99 -12.23 5.70
C PHE A 430 -12.66 -13.26 6.61
N ASN A 431 -13.84 -13.74 6.24
CA ASN A 431 -14.52 -14.82 6.96
C ASN A 431 -13.72 -16.14 6.92
N GLU A 432 -13.07 -16.46 5.79
CA GLU A 432 -12.20 -17.64 5.71
C GLU A 432 -10.92 -17.45 6.54
N ILE A 433 -10.33 -16.24 6.53
CA ILE A 433 -9.17 -15.94 7.39
C ILE A 433 -9.55 -16.10 8.86
N TRP A 434 -10.75 -15.65 9.25
CA TRP A 434 -11.26 -15.88 10.60
C TRP A 434 -11.30 -17.36 10.95
N GLU A 435 -11.91 -18.19 10.12
CA GLU A 435 -12.02 -19.63 10.35
C GLU A 435 -10.65 -20.33 10.43
N MET A 436 -9.68 -19.88 9.62
CA MET A 436 -8.32 -20.42 9.62
C MET A 436 -7.51 -20.07 10.86
N GLU A 437 -7.68 -18.85 11.39
CA GLU A 437 -6.75 -18.29 12.37
C GLU A 437 -7.35 -18.12 13.78
N LYS A 438 -8.66 -18.28 13.95
CA LYS A 438 -9.35 -18.09 15.24
C LYS A 438 -8.83 -19.01 16.35
N ASP A 439 -8.35 -20.21 16.01
CA ASP A 439 -7.87 -21.21 16.96
C ASP A 439 -6.32 -21.38 16.91
N ASP A 440 -5.64 -20.51 16.15
CA ASP A 440 -4.19 -20.49 16.15
C ASP A 440 -3.63 -20.14 17.53
N ARG A 441 -2.47 -20.71 17.88
CA ARG A 441 -1.83 -20.57 19.18
C ARG A 441 -1.51 -19.12 19.57
N GLU A 442 -1.21 -18.26 18.59
CA GLU A 442 -0.83 -16.85 18.83
C GLU A 442 -1.97 -15.90 18.45
N LEU A 443 -2.60 -16.13 17.29
CA LEU A 443 -3.62 -15.26 16.72
C LEU A 443 -4.99 -15.44 17.40
N GLY A 444 -5.31 -16.66 17.88
CA GLY A 444 -6.50 -16.91 18.69
C GLY A 444 -6.51 -16.05 19.97
N PRO A 445 -5.51 -16.15 20.86
CA PRO A 445 -5.42 -15.28 22.03
C PRO A 445 -5.28 -13.79 21.69
N LEU A 446 -4.74 -13.42 20.52
CA LEU A 446 -4.73 -12.05 20.05
C LEU A 446 -6.14 -11.54 19.77
N SER A 447 -7.02 -12.35 19.17
CA SER A 447 -8.42 -11.98 18.89
C SER A 447 -9.17 -11.64 20.19
N GLU A 448 -8.93 -12.40 21.26
CA GLU A 448 -9.50 -12.14 22.57
C GLU A 448 -8.97 -10.85 23.22
N ARG A 449 -7.64 -10.63 23.15
CA ARG A 449 -7.02 -9.39 23.65
C ARG A 449 -7.49 -8.14 22.91
N MET A 450 -7.78 -8.28 21.63
CA MET A 450 -8.30 -7.20 20.80
C MET A 450 -9.83 -7.02 20.96
N GLY A 451 -10.50 -7.94 21.63
CA GLY A 451 -11.95 -7.91 21.84
C GLY A 451 -12.73 -8.20 20.56
N VAL A 452 -12.22 -9.07 19.72
CA VAL A 452 -12.89 -9.60 18.51
C VAL A 452 -13.85 -10.73 18.90
N ARG A 453 -13.43 -11.59 19.85
CA ARG A 453 -14.26 -12.61 20.47
C ARG A 453 -14.17 -12.57 21.99
N GLU A 454 -15.08 -13.23 22.65
CA GLU A 454 -15.02 -13.42 24.10
C GLU A 454 -13.81 -14.26 24.50
N ARG A 455 -13.38 -14.10 25.75
CA ARG A 455 -12.25 -14.84 26.32
C ARG A 455 -12.56 -16.33 26.41
N GLY A 456 -11.51 -17.15 26.28
CA GLY A 456 -11.63 -18.60 26.37
C GLY A 456 -12.20 -19.26 25.12
N GLY A 457 -12.00 -18.65 23.96
CA GLY A 457 -12.51 -19.19 22.69
C GLY A 457 -14.01 -18.98 22.49
N GLY A 458 -14.59 -17.99 23.17
CA GLY A 458 -16.01 -17.68 23.08
C GLY A 458 -16.45 -17.09 21.73
N PRO A 459 -17.74 -16.73 21.58
CA PRO A 459 -18.31 -16.23 20.32
C PRO A 459 -17.69 -14.91 19.87
N LEU A 460 -17.87 -14.59 18.59
CA LEU A 460 -17.55 -13.29 18.00
C LEU A 460 -18.34 -12.17 18.69
N LEU A 461 -17.68 -11.02 18.86
CA LEU A 461 -18.26 -9.80 19.42
C LEU A 461 -18.57 -8.79 18.31
N LEU A 462 -19.11 -9.28 17.19
CA LEU A 462 -19.61 -8.52 16.05
C LEU A 462 -21.12 -8.72 15.94
N SER A 463 -21.83 -7.68 15.51
CA SER A 463 -23.19 -7.83 15.03
C SER A 463 -23.20 -8.50 13.65
N ASP A 464 -24.35 -9.03 13.23
CA ASP A 464 -24.51 -9.63 11.90
C ASP A 464 -24.19 -8.61 10.79
N ASP A 465 -24.62 -7.35 10.94
CA ASP A 465 -24.33 -6.25 10.02
C ASP A 465 -22.81 -5.94 9.94
N GLU A 466 -22.12 -5.94 11.09
CA GLU A 466 -20.66 -5.75 11.13
C GLU A 466 -19.92 -6.91 10.49
N PHE A 467 -20.41 -8.14 10.66
CA PHE A 467 -19.79 -9.32 10.06
C PHE A 467 -20.02 -9.36 8.54
N GLU A 468 -21.22 -8.99 8.06
CA GLU A 468 -21.49 -8.84 6.62
C GLU A 468 -20.57 -7.78 6.01
N ALA A 469 -20.45 -6.60 6.63
CA ALA A 469 -19.57 -5.54 6.18
C ALA A 469 -18.08 -5.97 6.16
N ALA A 470 -17.64 -6.75 7.16
CA ALA A 470 -16.28 -7.30 7.19
C ALA A 470 -16.05 -8.34 6.07
N SER A 471 -17.06 -9.17 5.80
CA SER A 471 -17.00 -10.21 4.78
C SER A 471 -16.92 -9.67 3.36
N PHE A 472 -17.19 -8.36 3.17
CA PHE A 472 -17.01 -7.66 1.90
C PHE A 472 -15.54 -7.60 1.43
N TYR A 473 -14.57 -7.91 2.29
CA TYR A 473 -13.14 -7.78 2.00
C TYR A 473 -12.43 -9.13 1.89
N LEU A 474 -11.30 -9.10 1.19
CA LEU A 474 -10.34 -10.20 1.12
C LEU A 474 -8.93 -9.73 1.49
N GLY A 475 -8.10 -10.68 1.94
CA GLY A 475 -6.67 -10.50 2.14
C GLY A 475 -5.87 -11.25 1.09
N PHE A 476 -4.70 -10.71 0.73
CA PHE A 476 -3.82 -11.30 -0.26
C PHE A 476 -2.34 -11.16 0.11
N CYS A 477 -1.52 -12.01 -0.48
CA CYS A 477 -0.07 -11.91 -0.49
C CYS A 477 0.49 -12.42 -1.82
N PHE A 478 1.38 -11.63 -2.42
CA PHE A 478 2.21 -12.01 -3.56
C PHE A 478 3.68 -12.03 -3.14
N TYR A 479 4.45 -12.83 -3.86
CA TYR A 479 5.89 -12.97 -3.70
C TYR A 479 6.60 -12.48 -4.95
N LYS A 480 7.68 -11.71 -4.82
CA LYS A 480 8.47 -11.26 -5.98
C LYS A 480 9.50 -12.33 -6.36
N VAL A 481 9.30 -12.96 -7.51
CA VAL A 481 10.17 -14.01 -8.07
C VAL A 481 11.37 -13.47 -8.83
#